data_a5800a121901498519ddfee17be0cc39
#
_entry.id   a5800a121901498519ddfee17be0cc39
#
_cell.length_a   1.000
_cell.length_b   1.000
_cell.length_c   1.000
_cell.angle_alpha   90.00
_cell.angle_beta   90.00
_cell.angle_gamma   90.00
#
_symmetry.space_group_name_H-M   'P 1'
#
loop_
_entity.id
_entity.type
_entity.pdbx_description
1 polymer ?
#
loop_
_entity_poly.entity_id
_entity_poly.type
_entity_poly.pdbx_seq_one_letter_code
_entity_poly.pdbx_strand_id
1 'polypeptide(L)'
;RYGSMTADLSRHSRWRLLGGKKVGAGKLELEVLIRGLLEPATLLAFFRGFVTYGGANGGATFKIIAQWHQFHGVNKAVERAVDSLLHKKDGKGGVIWFTQGSGKSLLALFYVMALRDRPEFQNPTIVLVTDRNDLDGQLFETFADSSWSLRATPEQANSREELRDLLSSVQAGGIYFTTINKFAPDIGQTSVPVLCDRPNVVVIADEAHRTQYGFKADLDAKTGKTKYGLAKYADLFTDRQLTG
;
A
#
# COMPACT_ATOMS: atom_id res chain seq x y z
N ARG A 1 -19.98 15.56 -11.64
CA ARG A 1 -19.55 14.31 -11.03
C ARG A 1 -18.96 13.39 -12.09
N TYR A 2 -18.11 12.46 -11.70
CA TYR A 2 -17.56 11.40 -12.54
C TYR A 2 -17.75 10.03 -11.87
N GLY A 3 -17.87 9.00 -12.65
CA GLY A 3 -18.07 7.64 -12.17
C GLY A 3 -17.95 6.62 -13.30
N SER A 4 -17.89 5.35 -12.97
CA SER A 4 -17.99 4.28 -13.95
C SER A 4 -19.44 4.13 -14.41
N MET A 5 -19.65 3.80 -15.68
CA MET A 5 -20.99 3.49 -16.22
C MET A 5 -21.67 2.30 -15.55
N THR A 6 -20.87 1.42 -14.91
CA THR A 6 -21.36 0.26 -14.17
C THR A 6 -21.62 0.55 -12.69
N ALA A 7 -21.31 1.77 -12.22
CA ALA A 7 -21.49 2.15 -10.82
C ALA A 7 -22.83 2.86 -10.61
N ASP A 8 -23.44 2.60 -9.45
CA ASP A 8 -24.60 3.37 -9.00
C ASP A 8 -24.25 4.88 -8.91
N LEU A 9 -25.21 5.75 -9.20
CA LEU A 9 -25.04 7.21 -9.17
C LEU A 9 -24.58 7.72 -7.80
N SER A 10 -24.92 7.04 -6.71
CA SER A 10 -24.46 7.34 -5.36
C SER A 10 -22.94 7.24 -5.21
N ARG A 11 -22.29 6.42 -6.01
CA ARG A 11 -20.84 6.24 -6.04
C ARG A 11 -20.11 7.25 -6.92
N HIS A 12 -20.83 8.08 -7.65
CA HIS A 12 -20.23 9.12 -8.49
C HIS A 12 -19.67 10.25 -7.64
N SER A 13 -18.39 10.54 -7.81
CA SER A 13 -17.63 11.52 -7.04
C SER A 13 -17.50 12.85 -7.75
N ARG A 14 -17.18 13.91 -6.98
CA ARG A 14 -16.77 15.21 -7.50
C ARG A 14 -15.27 15.22 -7.67
N TRP A 15 -14.78 15.72 -8.78
CA TRP A 15 -13.36 16.00 -8.91
C TRP A 15 -12.99 17.28 -8.18
N ARG A 16 -11.91 17.30 -7.42
CA ARG A 16 -11.53 18.43 -6.59
C ARG A 16 -10.06 18.86 -6.75
N LEU A 17 -9.45 18.49 -7.86
CA LEU A 17 -8.06 18.83 -8.13
C LEU A 17 -7.97 19.67 -9.40
N LEU A 18 -7.12 20.70 -9.38
CA LEU A 18 -6.74 21.51 -10.53
C LEU A 18 -5.24 21.74 -10.48
N GLY A 19 -4.51 21.35 -11.52
CA GLY A 19 -3.05 21.40 -11.51
C GLY A 19 -2.41 20.69 -10.31
N GLY A 20 -2.95 19.54 -9.90
CA GLY A 20 -2.47 18.75 -8.75
C GLY A 20 -2.81 19.33 -7.36
N LYS A 21 -3.46 20.48 -7.28
CA LYS A 21 -3.82 21.13 -6.01
C LYS A 21 -5.33 21.02 -5.73
N LYS A 22 -5.68 20.84 -4.46
CA LYS A 22 -7.08 20.84 -4.02
C LYS A 22 -7.71 22.21 -4.23
N VAL A 23 -8.88 22.21 -4.86
CA VAL A 23 -9.65 23.44 -5.14
C VAL A 23 -10.58 23.74 -3.97
N GLY A 24 -10.57 25.00 -3.51
CA GLY A 24 -11.47 25.51 -2.49
C GLY A 24 -12.93 25.65 -2.95
N ALA A 25 -13.81 26.06 -2.03
CA ALA A 25 -15.20 26.40 -2.35
C ALA A 25 -15.28 27.58 -3.32
N GLY A 26 -16.34 27.61 -4.15
CA GLY A 26 -16.63 28.74 -5.03
C GLY A 26 -16.23 28.57 -6.50
N LYS A 27 -15.54 27.51 -6.90
CA LYS A 27 -15.32 27.20 -8.32
C LYS A 27 -16.44 26.31 -8.88
N LEU A 28 -16.78 26.52 -10.15
CA LEU A 28 -17.76 25.69 -10.85
C LEU A 28 -17.25 24.24 -10.94
N GLU A 29 -18.02 23.29 -10.44
CA GLU A 29 -17.64 21.87 -10.43
C GLU A 29 -17.35 21.33 -11.83
N LEU A 30 -18.07 21.80 -12.83
CA LEU A 30 -17.87 21.41 -14.23
C LEU A 30 -16.51 21.91 -14.74
N GLU A 31 -16.14 23.14 -14.44
CA GLU A 31 -14.83 23.70 -14.80
C GLU A 31 -13.70 22.87 -14.16
N VAL A 32 -13.81 22.56 -12.87
CA VAL A 32 -12.82 21.75 -12.15
C VAL A 32 -12.72 20.35 -12.73
N LEU A 33 -13.82 19.75 -13.16
CA LEU A 33 -13.82 18.44 -13.82
C LEU A 33 -13.12 18.50 -15.18
N ILE A 34 -13.49 19.48 -16.03
CA ILE A 34 -12.93 19.60 -17.39
C ILE A 34 -11.44 19.94 -17.34
N ARG A 35 -11.06 20.96 -16.58
CA ARG A 35 -9.67 21.43 -16.51
C ARG A 35 -8.77 20.58 -15.59
N GLY A 36 -9.36 19.77 -14.73
CA GLY A 36 -8.66 18.87 -13.82
C GLY A 36 -8.59 17.44 -14.34
N LEU A 37 -9.66 16.67 -14.24
CA LEU A 37 -9.65 15.26 -14.63
C LEU A 37 -9.55 15.05 -16.15
N LEU A 38 -10.26 15.86 -16.92
CA LEU A 38 -10.30 15.74 -18.40
C LEU A 38 -9.13 16.46 -19.09
N GLU A 39 -8.24 17.09 -18.34
CA GLU A 39 -6.96 17.52 -18.89
C GLU A 39 -6.21 16.30 -19.42
N PRO A 40 -5.69 16.31 -20.68
CA PRO A 40 -5.23 15.11 -21.36
C PRO A 40 -4.18 14.30 -20.61
N ALA A 41 -3.18 14.94 -20.00
CA ALA A 41 -2.14 14.24 -19.26
C ALA A 41 -2.68 13.59 -17.96
N THR A 42 -3.56 14.32 -17.26
CA THR A 42 -4.23 13.83 -16.05
C THR A 42 -5.16 12.66 -16.38
N LEU A 43 -5.95 12.78 -17.46
CA LEU A 43 -6.87 11.74 -17.89
C LEU A 43 -6.13 10.46 -18.28
N LEU A 44 -5.04 10.58 -19.03
CA LEU A 44 -4.21 9.45 -19.43
C LEU A 44 -3.59 8.76 -18.20
N ALA A 45 -3.02 9.52 -17.27
CA ALA A 45 -2.48 9.00 -16.02
C ALA A 45 -3.57 8.30 -15.18
N PHE A 46 -4.77 8.89 -15.14
CA PHE A 46 -5.90 8.31 -14.43
C PHE A 46 -6.34 6.96 -15.02
N PHE A 47 -6.49 6.86 -16.33
CA PHE A 47 -6.84 5.59 -16.98
C PHE A 47 -5.76 4.54 -16.83
N ARG A 48 -4.51 4.93 -16.85
CA ARG A 48 -3.38 4.01 -16.77
C ARG A 48 -3.20 3.39 -15.39
N GLY A 49 -3.35 4.17 -14.31
CA GLY A 49 -2.98 3.74 -12.96
C GLY A 49 -4.11 3.73 -11.94
N PHE A 50 -5.33 4.19 -12.29
CA PHE A 50 -6.40 4.43 -11.32
C PHE A 50 -7.76 3.84 -11.73
N VAL A 51 -7.71 2.84 -12.58
CA VAL A 51 -8.86 2.03 -12.99
C VAL A 51 -8.53 0.57 -12.77
N THR A 52 -9.41 -0.15 -12.10
CA THR A 52 -9.30 -1.59 -11.88
C THR A 52 -10.68 -2.25 -12.02
N TYR A 53 -10.73 -3.55 -11.84
CA TYR A 53 -11.96 -4.34 -11.93
C TYR A 53 -12.09 -5.17 -10.65
N GLY A 54 -13.32 -5.33 -10.18
CA GLY A 54 -13.69 -6.20 -9.08
C GLY A 54 -14.67 -7.28 -9.52
N GLY A 55 -14.92 -8.28 -8.64
CA GLY A 55 -15.89 -9.33 -8.90
C GLY A 55 -15.33 -10.55 -9.66
N ALA A 56 -14.00 -10.79 -9.61
CA ALA A 56 -13.35 -11.90 -10.32
C ALA A 56 -13.78 -13.31 -9.86
N ASN A 57 -14.32 -13.46 -8.66
CA ASN A 57 -14.69 -14.75 -8.05
C ASN A 57 -16.06 -15.29 -8.51
N GLY A 58 -16.36 -15.21 -9.83
CA GLY A 58 -17.57 -15.79 -10.42
C GLY A 58 -18.79 -14.88 -10.42
N GLY A 59 -18.68 -13.65 -9.95
CA GLY A 59 -19.68 -12.61 -10.06
C GLY A 59 -19.56 -11.72 -11.30
N ALA A 60 -20.51 -10.82 -11.49
CA ALA A 60 -20.42 -9.85 -12.57
C ALA A 60 -19.23 -8.90 -12.34
N THR A 61 -18.34 -8.84 -13.31
CA THR A 61 -17.19 -7.93 -13.28
C THR A 61 -17.67 -6.47 -13.35
N PHE A 62 -17.25 -5.65 -12.42
CA PHE A 62 -17.55 -4.22 -12.41
C PHE A 62 -16.27 -3.38 -12.38
N LYS A 63 -16.36 -2.21 -13.01
CA LYS A 63 -15.23 -1.29 -13.10
C LYS A 63 -15.16 -0.41 -11.85
N ILE A 64 -13.98 -0.37 -11.25
CA ILE A 64 -13.66 0.49 -10.11
C ILE A 64 -12.73 1.60 -10.60
N ILE A 65 -13.07 2.85 -10.29
CA ILE A 65 -12.25 4.02 -10.58
C ILE A 65 -11.91 4.77 -9.29
N ALA A 66 -10.69 5.28 -9.22
CA ALA A 66 -10.25 6.01 -8.04
C ALA A 66 -11.04 7.27 -7.79
N GLN A 67 -11.25 7.61 -6.54
CA GLN A 67 -11.73 8.92 -6.14
C GLN A 67 -10.60 9.96 -6.18
N TRP A 68 -10.96 11.25 -6.30
CA TRP A 68 -9.97 12.32 -6.40
C TRP A 68 -8.92 12.33 -5.27
N HIS A 69 -9.32 11.98 -4.05
CA HIS A 69 -8.42 11.95 -2.90
C HIS A 69 -7.47 10.74 -2.96
N GLN A 70 -7.93 9.60 -3.48
CA GLN A 70 -7.08 8.43 -3.74
C GLN A 70 -6.04 8.76 -4.82
N PHE A 71 -6.47 9.34 -5.94
CA PHE A 71 -5.56 9.81 -6.99
C PHE A 71 -4.50 10.77 -6.44
N HIS A 72 -4.92 11.78 -5.67
CA HIS A 72 -4.01 12.76 -5.10
C HIS A 72 -3.06 12.15 -4.07
N GLY A 73 -3.57 11.32 -3.16
CA GLY A 73 -2.78 10.67 -2.12
C GLY A 73 -1.76 9.71 -2.70
N VAL A 74 -2.15 8.87 -3.65
CA VAL A 74 -1.25 7.93 -4.33
C VAL A 74 -0.14 8.66 -5.08
N ASN A 75 -0.45 9.69 -5.87
CA ASN A 75 0.59 10.44 -6.59
C ASN A 75 1.62 11.05 -5.63
N LYS A 76 1.16 11.66 -4.53
CA LYS A 76 2.07 12.18 -3.50
C LYS A 76 2.92 11.10 -2.83
N ALA A 77 2.31 9.96 -2.54
CA ALA A 77 3.02 8.83 -1.94
C ALA A 77 4.09 8.26 -2.88
N VAL A 78 3.77 8.14 -4.18
CA VAL A 78 4.73 7.70 -5.21
C VAL A 78 5.88 8.71 -5.35
N GLU A 79 5.58 10.01 -5.43
CA GLU A 79 6.60 11.06 -5.46
C GLU A 79 7.53 10.97 -4.25
N ARG A 80 6.98 10.77 -3.05
CA ARG A 80 7.78 10.60 -1.83
C ARG A 80 8.62 9.33 -1.86
N ALA A 81 8.08 8.22 -2.35
CA ALA A 81 8.80 6.96 -2.46
C ALA A 81 9.95 7.06 -3.47
N VAL A 82 9.74 7.71 -4.61
CA VAL A 82 10.80 8.00 -5.60
C VAL A 82 11.88 8.90 -5.01
N ASP A 83 11.49 9.95 -4.28
CA ASP A 83 12.43 10.84 -3.60
C ASP A 83 13.28 10.10 -2.54
N SER A 84 12.64 9.20 -1.78
CA SER A 84 13.33 8.33 -0.83
C SER A 84 14.32 7.40 -1.51
N LEU A 85 13.93 6.80 -2.64
CA LEU A 85 14.77 5.85 -3.36
C LEU A 85 15.97 6.52 -4.02
N LEU A 86 15.75 7.63 -4.74
CA LEU A 86 16.76 8.23 -5.60
C LEU A 86 17.63 9.28 -4.89
N HIS A 87 17.03 10.11 -4.05
CA HIS A 87 17.69 11.28 -3.49
C HIS A 87 18.09 11.07 -2.03
N LYS A 88 17.13 10.77 -1.17
CA LYS A 88 17.39 10.64 0.27
C LYS A 88 18.08 9.34 0.65
N LYS A 89 17.76 8.27 -0.07
CA LYS A 89 18.26 6.90 0.20
C LYS A 89 18.04 6.48 1.66
N ASP A 90 16.94 6.98 2.25
CA ASP A 90 16.59 6.76 3.66
C ASP A 90 15.64 5.57 3.86
N GLY A 91 15.14 4.98 2.77
CA GLY A 91 14.18 3.89 2.78
C GLY A 91 12.79 4.27 3.31
N LYS A 92 12.53 5.55 3.58
CA LYS A 92 11.29 6.01 4.21
C LYS A 92 10.25 6.42 3.18
N GLY A 93 9.32 5.53 2.90
CA GLY A 93 8.20 5.78 1.98
C GLY A 93 7.23 6.86 2.47
N GLY A 94 7.04 6.99 3.79
CA GLY A 94 6.15 7.97 4.42
C GLY A 94 4.88 7.35 4.98
N VAL A 95 4.01 8.19 5.51
CA VAL A 95 2.73 7.81 6.12
C VAL A 95 1.59 8.38 5.30
N ILE A 96 0.59 7.54 4.99
CA ILE A 96 -0.63 7.93 4.32
C ILE A 96 -1.77 7.88 5.36
N TRP A 97 -2.32 9.04 5.70
CA TRP A 97 -3.43 9.13 6.65
C TRP A 97 -4.75 9.36 5.93
N PHE A 98 -5.68 8.43 6.10
CA PHE A 98 -7.05 8.53 5.57
C PHE A 98 -8.08 8.18 6.64
N THR A 99 -9.24 8.83 6.59
CA THR A 99 -10.36 8.50 7.48
C THR A 99 -10.86 7.09 7.23
N GLN A 100 -11.42 6.47 8.25
CA GLN A 100 -12.08 5.17 8.13
C GLN A 100 -13.21 5.24 7.08
N GLY A 101 -13.39 4.19 6.29
CA GLY A 101 -14.42 4.15 5.23
C GLY A 101 -14.08 4.93 3.95
N SER A 102 -12.89 5.53 3.83
CA SER A 102 -12.47 6.28 2.62
C SER A 102 -11.88 5.41 1.51
N GLY A 103 -11.95 4.08 1.63
CA GLY A 103 -11.43 3.14 0.64
C GLY A 103 -9.92 2.95 0.71
N LYS A 104 -9.37 2.77 1.91
CA LYS A 104 -7.93 2.51 2.13
C LYS A 104 -7.41 1.32 1.34
N SER A 105 -8.16 0.22 1.26
CA SER A 105 -7.76 -0.98 0.49
C SER A 105 -7.57 -0.66 -0.99
N LEU A 106 -8.48 0.11 -1.59
CA LEU A 106 -8.35 0.57 -2.97
C LEU A 106 -7.19 1.57 -3.13
N LEU A 107 -6.96 2.42 -2.14
CA LEU A 107 -5.81 3.34 -2.16
C LEU A 107 -4.49 2.56 -2.15
N ALA A 108 -4.35 1.54 -1.31
CA ALA A 108 -3.19 0.66 -1.27
C ALA A 108 -3.00 -0.06 -2.61
N LEU A 109 -4.08 -0.58 -3.19
CA LEU A 109 -4.08 -1.20 -4.52
C LEU A 109 -3.57 -0.24 -5.61
N PHE A 110 -4.13 0.97 -5.70
CA PHE A 110 -3.69 1.97 -6.67
C PHE A 110 -2.25 2.42 -6.44
N TYR A 111 -1.81 2.48 -5.18
CA TYR A 111 -0.42 2.79 -4.86
C TYR A 111 0.53 1.70 -5.37
N VAL A 112 0.21 0.43 -5.15
CA VAL A 112 0.99 -0.70 -5.68
C VAL A 112 1.01 -0.70 -7.21
N MET A 113 -0.13 -0.48 -7.87
CA MET A 113 -0.19 -0.35 -9.33
C MET A 113 0.73 0.77 -9.82
N ALA A 114 0.66 1.94 -9.18
CA ALA A 114 1.47 3.09 -9.54
C ALA A 114 2.98 2.87 -9.30
N LEU A 115 3.38 2.21 -8.21
CA LEU A 115 4.78 1.86 -7.94
C LEU A 115 5.33 0.89 -8.99
N ARG A 116 4.54 -0.13 -9.36
CA ARG A 116 4.95 -1.12 -10.38
C ARG A 116 5.07 -0.54 -11.79
N ASP A 117 4.38 0.55 -12.07
CA ASP A 117 4.49 1.28 -13.35
C ASP A 117 5.69 2.24 -13.40
N ARG A 118 6.41 2.43 -12.28
CA ARG A 118 7.57 3.29 -12.19
C ARG A 118 8.85 2.52 -12.49
N PRO A 119 9.62 2.90 -13.55
CA PRO A 119 10.85 2.22 -13.91
C PRO A 119 11.93 2.32 -12.82
N GLU A 120 11.88 3.35 -11.98
CA GLU A 120 12.84 3.57 -10.89
C GLU A 120 12.83 2.42 -9.87
N PHE A 121 11.69 1.76 -9.67
CA PHE A 121 11.54 0.62 -8.76
C PHE A 121 11.89 -0.73 -9.40
N GLN A 122 12.12 -0.80 -10.72
CA GLN A 122 12.53 -2.03 -11.40
C GLN A 122 11.62 -3.24 -11.12
N ASN A 123 10.30 -3.06 -11.25
CA ASN A 123 9.29 -4.07 -10.91
C ASN A 123 9.40 -4.51 -9.44
N PRO A 124 9.01 -3.66 -8.49
CA PRO A 124 9.25 -3.90 -7.07
C PRO A 124 8.52 -5.14 -6.55
N THR A 125 9.16 -5.82 -5.60
CA THR A 125 8.49 -6.80 -4.74
C THR A 125 7.73 -6.04 -3.66
N ILE A 126 6.44 -6.31 -3.53
CA ILE A 126 5.57 -5.64 -2.55
C ILE A 126 5.28 -6.61 -1.40
N VAL A 127 5.49 -6.15 -0.17
CA VAL A 127 5.10 -6.88 1.03
C VAL A 127 4.07 -6.07 1.80
N LEU A 128 2.85 -6.59 1.89
CA LEU A 128 1.79 -5.99 2.68
C LEU A 128 1.75 -6.65 4.06
N VAL A 129 1.96 -5.83 5.09
CA VAL A 129 1.95 -6.26 6.48
C VAL A 129 0.66 -5.80 7.12
N THR A 130 -0.16 -6.75 7.59
CA THR A 130 -1.43 -6.48 8.25
C THR A 130 -1.38 -6.83 9.74
N ASP A 131 -2.37 -6.40 10.51
CA ASP A 131 -2.55 -6.83 11.89
C ASP A 131 -3.04 -8.29 11.94
N ARG A 132 -3.03 -8.85 13.14
CA ARG A 132 -3.19 -10.28 13.44
C ARG A 132 -4.40 -10.97 12.78
N ASN A 133 -5.47 -10.27 12.48
CA ASN A 133 -6.75 -10.84 12.07
C ASN A 133 -7.17 -10.56 10.63
N ASP A 134 -6.35 -9.85 9.85
CA ASP A 134 -6.77 -9.34 8.53
C ASP A 134 -6.21 -10.12 7.33
N LEU A 135 -5.56 -11.29 7.54
CA LEU A 135 -5.06 -12.11 6.42
C LEU A 135 -6.19 -12.66 5.53
N ASP A 136 -7.36 -12.91 6.12
CA ASP A 136 -8.58 -13.32 5.40
C ASP A 136 -9.48 -12.13 5.06
N GLY A 137 -8.95 -10.91 5.17
CA GLY A 137 -9.72 -9.70 5.17
C GLY A 137 -9.87 -9.04 3.80
N GLN A 138 -10.69 -8.02 3.80
CA GLN A 138 -11.08 -7.21 2.65
C GLN A 138 -9.88 -6.69 1.81
N LEU A 139 -8.70 -6.47 2.44
CA LEU A 139 -7.53 -6.00 1.74
C LEU A 139 -6.99 -7.05 0.76
N PHE A 140 -6.79 -8.29 1.22
CA PHE A 140 -6.33 -9.39 0.38
C PHE A 140 -7.32 -9.67 -0.76
N GLU A 141 -8.62 -9.76 -0.45
CA GLU A 141 -9.67 -9.97 -1.47
C GLU A 141 -9.65 -8.86 -2.54
N THR A 142 -9.49 -7.59 -2.12
CA THR A 142 -9.38 -6.46 -3.06
C THR A 142 -8.22 -6.64 -4.03
N PHE A 143 -7.08 -7.14 -3.56
CA PHE A 143 -5.91 -7.41 -4.39
C PHE A 143 -6.08 -8.65 -5.26
N ALA A 144 -6.65 -9.72 -4.72
CA ALA A 144 -6.92 -10.96 -5.44
C ALA A 144 -7.89 -10.72 -6.61
N ASP A 145 -8.97 -9.99 -6.38
CA ASP A 145 -9.94 -9.59 -7.40
C ASP A 145 -9.33 -8.70 -8.49
N SER A 146 -8.27 -7.96 -8.15
CA SER A 146 -7.57 -7.05 -9.06
C SER A 146 -6.28 -7.62 -9.64
N SER A 147 -6.03 -8.93 -9.54
CA SER A 147 -4.81 -9.62 -9.99
C SER A 147 -4.46 -9.33 -11.46
N TRP A 148 -5.47 -9.20 -12.32
CA TRP A 148 -5.28 -8.81 -13.72
C TRP A 148 -4.68 -7.39 -13.85
N SER A 149 -5.20 -6.42 -13.10
CA SER A 149 -4.70 -5.03 -13.10
C SER A 149 -3.30 -4.94 -12.47
N LEU A 150 -3.03 -5.76 -11.47
CA LEU A 150 -1.73 -5.89 -10.82
C LEU A 150 -0.70 -6.63 -11.68
N ARG A 151 -1.13 -7.40 -12.68
CA ARG A 151 -0.28 -8.32 -13.46
C ARG A 151 0.53 -9.27 -12.57
N ALA A 152 -0.05 -9.65 -11.44
CA ALA A 152 0.53 -10.56 -10.46
C ALA A 152 -0.59 -11.14 -9.61
N THR A 153 -0.46 -12.38 -9.21
CA THR A 153 -1.33 -13.02 -8.23
C THR A 153 -0.78 -12.73 -6.84
N PRO A 154 -1.55 -12.11 -5.94
CA PRO A 154 -1.15 -11.96 -4.55
C PRO A 154 -1.04 -13.31 -3.86
N GLU A 155 -0.01 -13.47 -3.03
CA GLU A 155 0.23 -14.68 -2.26
C GLU A 155 0.28 -14.34 -0.76
N GLN A 156 -0.16 -15.29 0.08
CA GLN A 156 -0.08 -15.15 1.54
C GLN A 156 1.07 -15.98 2.08
N ALA A 157 1.95 -15.36 2.86
CA ALA A 157 2.98 -16.06 3.61
C ALA A 157 2.47 -16.40 5.01
N ASN A 158 2.33 -17.69 5.32
CA ASN A 158 1.77 -18.17 6.58
C ASN A 158 2.82 -18.32 7.68
N SER A 159 4.11 -18.31 7.32
CA SER A 159 5.23 -18.32 8.25
C SER A 159 6.32 -17.34 7.83
N ARG A 160 7.30 -17.12 8.71
CA ARG A 160 8.49 -16.31 8.41
C ARG A 160 9.37 -17.01 7.38
N GLU A 161 9.50 -18.32 7.51
CA GLU A 161 10.26 -19.16 6.61
C GLU A 161 9.67 -19.09 5.20
N GLU A 162 8.34 -19.26 5.07
CA GLU A 162 7.64 -19.13 3.80
C GLU A 162 7.84 -17.76 3.17
N LEU A 163 7.74 -16.68 3.97
CA LEU A 163 8.01 -15.32 3.47
C LEU A 163 9.45 -15.17 2.98
N ARG A 164 10.43 -15.74 3.69
CA ARG A 164 11.84 -15.74 3.26
C ARG A 164 11.99 -16.49 1.95
N ASP A 165 11.40 -17.67 1.82
CA ASP A 165 11.48 -18.50 0.63
C ASP A 165 10.85 -17.78 -0.57
N LEU A 166 9.67 -17.19 -0.40
CA LEU A 166 9.02 -16.36 -1.42
C LEU A 166 9.88 -15.17 -1.85
N LEU A 167 10.49 -14.46 -0.89
CA LEU A 167 11.37 -13.33 -1.19
C LEU A 167 12.68 -13.77 -1.86
N SER A 168 13.19 -14.97 -1.55
CA SER A 168 14.41 -15.51 -2.12
C SER A 168 14.19 -16.10 -3.51
N SER A 169 12.99 -16.58 -3.80
CA SER A 169 12.63 -17.21 -5.07
C SER A 169 12.51 -16.22 -6.24
N VAL A 170 12.35 -14.94 -5.96
CA VAL A 170 12.17 -13.88 -6.96
C VAL A 170 13.27 -12.82 -6.85
N GLN A 171 13.73 -12.31 -7.99
CA GLN A 171 14.64 -11.15 -8.03
C GLN A 171 13.88 -9.82 -8.14
N ALA A 172 12.69 -9.85 -8.70
CA ALA A 172 11.81 -8.69 -8.87
C ALA A 172 10.35 -9.12 -8.98
N GLY A 173 9.42 -8.22 -8.70
CA GLY A 173 7.98 -8.50 -8.73
C GLY A 173 7.52 -9.29 -7.52
N GLY A 174 6.29 -9.84 -7.59
CA GLY A 174 5.62 -10.49 -6.47
C GLY A 174 4.87 -9.52 -5.57
N ILE A 175 3.77 -10.01 -5.01
CA ILE A 175 2.93 -9.27 -4.04
C ILE A 175 2.62 -10.26 -2.92
N TYR A 176 3.19 -10.03 -1.75
CA TYR A 176 3.12 -10.94 -0.63
C TYR A 176 2.39 -10.31 0.55
N PHE A 177 1.44 -11.03 1.11
CA PHE A 177 0.73 -10.65 2.32
C PHE A 177 1.27 -11.42 3.52
N THR A 178 1.44 -10.73 4.63
CA THR A 178 1.87 -11.34 5.88
C THR A 178 1.34 -10.55 7.08
N THR A 179 1.48 -11.10 8.28
CA THR A 179 1.10 -10.40 9.51
C THR A 179 2.33 -9.97 10.29
N ILE A 180 2.20 -8.87 11.05
CA ILE A 180 3.27 -8.34 11.89
C ILE A 180 3.80 -9.37 12.91
N ASN A 181 2.97 -10.29 13.36
CA ASN A 181 3.38 -11.31 14.33
C ASN A 181 4.46 -12.28 13.81
N LYS A 182 4.56 -12.43 12.48
CA LYS A 182 5.58 -13.26 11.84
C LYS A 182 6.99 -12.70 11.99
N PHE A 183 7.12 -11.44 12.40
CA PHE A 183 8.38 -10.77 12.66
C PHE A 183 8.82 -10.83 14.14
N ALA A 184 8.02 -11.46 15.01
CA ALA A 184 8.44 -11.67 16.39
C ALA A 184 9.59 -12.69 16.45
N PRO A 185 10.64 -12.47 17.29
CA PRO A 185 11.69 -13.45 17.47
C PRO A 185 11.15 -14.70 18.15
N ASP A 186 11.79 -15.83 17.90
CA ASP A 186 11.48 -17.08 18.57
C ASP A 186 11.83 -17.00 20.08
N ILE A 187 11.18 -17.85 20.87
CA ILE A 187 11.42 -17.88 22.32
C ILE A 187 12.91 -18.09 22.59
N GLY A 188 13.54 -17.13 23.25
CA GLY A 188 14.97 -17.16 23.58
C GLY A 188 15.90 -16.47 22.57
N GLN A 189 15.38 -16.00 21.44
CA GLN A 189 16.16 -15.20 20.48
C GLN A 189 15.96 -13.70 20.77
N THR A 190 17.04 -12.94 20.64
CA THR A 190 17.02 -11.47 20.82
C THR A 190 17.01 -10.70 19.50
N SER A 191 17.24 -11.40 18.38
CA SER A 191 17.26 -10.82 17.04
C SER A 191 16.60 -11.75 16.03
N VAL A 192 16.04 -11.17 14.99
CA VAL A 192 15.51 -11.88 13.82
C VAL A 192 16.48 -11.65 12.66
N PRO A 193 16.84 -12.68 11.91
CA PRO A 193 17.70 -12.50 10.74
C PRO A 193 17.01 -11.66 9.67
N VAL A 194 17.78 -10.86 8.94
CA VAL A 194 17.30 -10.11 7.79
C VAL A 194 16.68 -11.08 6.78
N LEU A 195 15.44 -10.80 6.37
CA LEU A 195 14.72 -11.65 5.43
C LEU A 195 15.12 -11.36 3.98
N CYS A 196 15.39 -10.09 3.66
CA CYS A 196 15.76 -9.66 2.32
C CYS A 196 16.50 -8.33 2.38
N ASP A 197 17.59 -8.19 1.64
CA ASP A 197 18.43 -6.98 1.54
C ASP A 197 18.28 -6.24 0.20
N ARG A 198 17.40 -6.73 -0.68
CA ARG A 198 17.19 -6.14 -2.01
C ARG A 198 16.59 -4.74 -1.92
N PRO A 199 17.13 -3.77 -2.69
CA PRO A 199 16.66 -2.38 -2.64
C PRO A 199 15.28 -2.17 -3.30
N ASN A 200 14.79 -3.13 -4.09
CA ASN A 200 13.52 -3.07 -4.78
C ASN A 200 12.36 -3.77 -4.03
N VAL A 201 12.49 -3.96 -2.73
CA VAL A 201 11.40 -4.43 -1.87
C VAL A 201 10.71 -3.23 -1.23
N VAL A 202 9.39 -3.14 -1.38
CA VAL A 202 8.57 -2.09 -0.77
C VAL A 202 7.63 -2.73 0.24
N VAL A 203 7.71 -2.28 1.48
CA VAL A 203 6.84 -2.75 2.57
C VAL A 203 5.73 -1.73 2.80
N ILE A 204 4.50 -2.21 2.85
CA ILE A 204 3.31 -1.40 3.13
C ILE A 204 2.65 -1.97 4.39
N ALA A 205 2.65 -1.22 5.48
CA ALA A 205 1.97 -1.61 6.72
C ALA A 205 0.57 -1.01 6.75
N ASP A 206 -0.46 -1.86 6.80
CA ASP A 206 -1.83 -1.43 7.07
C ASP A 206 -2.04 -1.27 8.58
N GLU A 207 -2.93 -0.37 8.98
CA GLU A 207 -3.21 -0.03 10.39
C GLU A 207 -1.90 0.23 11.19
N ALA A 208 -0.95 0.97 10.59
CA ALA A 208 0.38 1.19 11.13
C ALA A 208 0.37 1.72 12.58
N HIS A 209 -0.69 2.42 12.99
CA HIS A 209 -0.89 2.87 14.36
C HIS A 209 -1.01 1.70 15.37
N ARG A 210 -1.42 0.51 14.93
CA ARG A 210 -1.50 -0.70 15.78
C ARG A 210 -0.20 -1.49 15.74
N THR A 211 0.49 -1.49 14.59
CA THR A 211 1.68 -2.30 14.36
C THR A 211 2.97 -1.58 14.75
N GLN A 212 2.96 -0.24 14.76
CA GLN A 212 4.13 0.60 15.05
C GLN A 212 4.26 1.01 16.54
N TYR A 213 3.40 0.51 17.42
CA TYR A 213 3.56 0.69 18.87
C TYR A 213 4.63 -0.24 19.42
N GLY A 214 5.58 0.31 20.18
CA GLY A 214 6.51 -0.53 20.95
C GLY A 214 8.00 -0.33 20.63
N PHE A 215 8.39 0.82 20.10
CA PHE A 215 9.80 1.22 20.03
C PHE A 215 10.43 1.43 21.42
N LYS A 216 9.62 1.60 22.48
CA LYS A 216 10.10 1.65 23.86
C LYS A 216 10.14 0.24 24.45
N ALA A 217 11.25 -0.07 25.08
CA ALA A 217 11.40 -1.28 25.86
C ALA A 217 10.50 -1.21 27.10
N ASP A 218 9.53 -2.11 27.20
CA ASP A 218 8.76 -2.28 28.42
C ASP A 218 9.40 -3.38 29.28
N LEU A 219 9.63 -3.08 30.56
CA LEU A 219 10.06 -4.06 31.54
C LEU A 219 8.85 -4.89 31.98
N ASP A 220 8.90 -6.17 31.69
CA ASP A 220 7.91 -7.12 32.24
C ASP A 220 8.09 -7.19 33.76
N ALA A 221 7.12 -6.64 34.48
CA ALA A 221 7.16 -6.54 35.95
C ALA A 221 7.20 -7.91 36.66
N LYS A 222 6.89 -9.02 35.97
CA LYS A 222 6.92 -10.36 36.54
C LYS A 222 8.24 -11.11 36.30
N THR A 223 8.91 -10.81 35.18
CA THR A 223 10.11 -11.58 34.78
C THR A 223 11.38 -10.75 34.79
N GLY A 224 11.30 -9.44 34.98
CA GLY A 224 12.44 -8.49 34.93
C GLY A 224 13.11 -8.40 33.56
N LYS A 225 12.54 -9.04 32.50
CA LYS A 225 13.08 -9.05 31.15
C LYS A 225 12.51 -7.89 30.33
N THR A 226 13.36 -7.27 29.57
CA THR A 226 12.99 -6.21 28.64
C THR A 226 12.18 -6.81 27.49
N LYS A 227 10.94 -6.38 27.31
CA LYS A 227 10.05 -6.76 26.24
C LYS A 227 9.94 -5.61 25.25
N TYR A 228 10.24 -5.88 23.99
CA TYR A 228 10.07 -4.91 22.93
C TYR A 228 8.75 -5.15 22.20
N GLY A 229 8.08 -4.12 21.75
CA GLY A 229 6.91 -4.25 20.89
C GLY A 229 7.28 -4.81 19.51
N LEU A 230 6.29 -5.39 18.84
CA LEU A 230 6.47 -6.07 17.55
C LEU A 230 7.05 -5.16 16.45
N ALA A 231 6.81 -3.86 16.50
CA ALA A 231 7.32 -2.90 15.52
C ALA A 231 8.84 -2.87 15.43
N LYS A 232 9.55 -3.05 16.56
CA LYS A 232 11.02 -3.11 16.55
C LYS A 232 11.56 -4.30 15.76
N TYR A 233 10.79 -5.37 15.65
CA TYR A 233 11.19 -6.55 14.89
C TYR A 233 10.86 -6.42 13.40
N ALA A 234 9.90 -5.59 13.05
CA ALA A 234 9.62 -5.24 11.67
C ALA A 234 10.72 -4.36 11.04
N ASP A 235 11.43 -3.54 11.83
CA ASP A 235 12.61 -2.78 11.38
C ASP A 235 13.74 -3.69 10.87
N LEU A 236 13.75 -4.95 11.29
CA LEU A 236 14.72 -5.95 10.83
C LEU A 236 14.41 -6.51 9.44
N PHE A 237 13.32 -6.06 8.83
CA PHE A 237 12.95 -6.50 7.49
C PHE A 237 13.94 -6.01 6.43
N THR A 238 14.32 -4.77 6.53
CA THR A 238 15.49 -4.19 5.88
C THR A 238 15.94 -3.00 6.71
N ASP A 239 17.22 -2.85 6.93
CA ASP A 239 17.83 -1.72 7.65
C ASP A 239 17.44 -0.32 7.08
N ARG A 240 16.67 -0.27 5.99
CA ARG A 240 16.40 0.91 5.19
C ARG A 240 14.93 1.20 4.86
N GLN A 241 13.99 0.30 5.12
CA GLN A 241 12.65 0.42 4.53
C GLN A 241 11.46 0.57 5.50
N LEU A 242 11.64 0.42 6.80
CA LEU A 242 10.55 0.41 7.78
C LEU A 242 10.51 1.59 8.74
N THR A 243 11.20 2.65 8.46
CA THR A 243 11.10 3.87 9.28
C THR A 243 10.25 4.91 8.54
N GLY A 244 8.94 4.79 8.66
CA GLY A 244 7.97 5.79 8.20
C GLY A 244 7.42 6.57 9.36
#